data_14ef42e4f6f09e66dd584bf0a6fbaca5
#
_entry.id   14ef42e4f6f09e66dd584bf0a6fbaca5
#
_cell.length_a   1.000
_cell.length_b   1.000
_cell.length_c   1.000
_cell.angle_alpha   90.00
_cell.angle_beta   90.00
_cell.angle_gamma   90.00
#
_symmetry.space_group_name_H-M   'P 1'
#
loop_
_entity.id
_entity.type
_entity.pdbx_description
1 polymer ?
#
loop_
_entity_poly.entity_id
_entity_poly.type
_entity_poly.pdbx_seq_one_letter_code
_entity_poly.pdbx_strand_id
1 'polypeptide(L)'
;VYKRQGIFIPYLALFIYLMVSELYLKKENPLNNWAYAMLSQMYIALPFALLNVLAFHSDETASLSQYNAILPLSIFIFNWVNDTGAYCTGMLFGKHKLFERISPKKSWEGSIGGGIFCIIASFLLSHFFPFMSTGVWIGLALTVVVFGTWGDLTESLLKRRLGIKDSGNILPGHGGMLDRFDSAILAIPAAVVYLYVVSLF
;
A
#
# COMPACT_ATOMS: atom_id res chain seq x y z
N VAL A 1 -24.89 9.50 -10.23
CA VAL A 1 -24.27 8.15 -10.39
C VAL A 1 -23.63 8.01 -11.77
N TYR A 2 -24.30 8.33 -12.87
CA TYR A 2 -23.79 8.14 -14.24
C TYR A 2 -22.52 8.96 -14.58
N LYS A 3 -22.32 10.15 -14.01
CA LYS A 3 -21.12 10.98 -14.31
C LYS A 3 -19.80 10.40 -13.77
N ARG A 4 -19.85 9.53 -12.74
CA ARG A 4 -18.64 8.90 -12.18
C ARG A 4 -18.20 7.64 -12.95
N GLN A 5 -19.08 7.01 -13.70
CA GLN A 5 -18.77 5.82 -14.48
C GLN A 5 -17.83 6.07 -15.66
N GLY A 6 -17.81 7.30 -16.18
CA GLY A 6 -16.90 7.69 -17.26
C GLY A 6 -15.41 7.54 -16.95
N ILE A 7 -15.03 7.48 -15.65
CA ILE A 7 -13.63 7.27 -15.23
C ILE A 7 -13.10 5.87 -15.61
N PHE A 8 -13.99 4.90 -15.81
CA PHE A 8 -13.61 3.54 -16.22
C PHE A 8 -13.38 3.43 -17.74
N ILE A 9 -13.80 4.42 -18.55
CA ILE A 9 -13.67 4.35 -20.01
C ILE A 9 -12.20 4.26 -20.45
N PRO A 10 -11.26 5.08 -19.94
CA PRO A 10 -9.85 4.96 -20.27
C PRO A 10 -9.27 3.60 -19.84
N TYR A 11 -9.70 3.07 -18.69
CA TYR A 11 -9.25 1.77 -18.22
C TYR A 11 -9.75 0.64 -19.14
N LEU A 12 -11.01 0.68 -19.55
CA LEU A 12 -11.57 -0.30 -20.50
C LEU A 12 -10.87 -0.23 -21.87
N ALA A 13 -10.58 1.00 -22.34
CA ALA A 13 -9.84 1.18 -23.57
C ALA A 13 -8.41 0.60 -23.47
N LEU A 14 -7.72 0.83 -22.33
CA LEU A 14 -6.41 0.24 -22.07
C LEU A 14 -6.49 -1.29 -22.01
N PHE A 15 -7.52 -1.85 -21.35
CA PHE A 15 -7.72 -3.28 -21.29
C PHE A 15 -7.90 -3.89 -22.67
N ILE A 16 -8.77 -3.31 -23.51
CA ILE A 16 -8.99 -3.76 -24.89
C ILE A 16 -7.68 -3.67 -25.68
N TYR A 17 -6.95 -2.55 -25.55
CA TYR A 17 -5.66 -2.37 -26.20
C TYR A 17 -4.67 -3.48 -25.82
N LEU A 18 -4.53 -3.80 -24.53
CA LEU A 18 -3.63 -4.86 -24.04
C LEU A 18 -4.02 -6.24 -24.59
N MET A 19 -5.33 -6.54 -24.65
CA MET A 19 -5.81 -7.80 -25.22
C MET A 19 -5.50 -7.91 -26.72
N VAL A 20 -5.76 -6.85 -27.48
CA VAL A 20 -5.63 -6.84 -28.93
C VAL A 20 -4.17 -6.73 -29.36
N SER A 21 -3.32 -5.99 -28.64
CA SER A 21 -1.92 -5.78 -29.00
C SER A 21 -1.12 -7.07 -29.12
N GLU A 22 -1.37 -8.06 -28.26
CA GLU A 22 -0.69 -9.36 -28.32
C GLU A 22 -0.98 -10.16 -29.60
N LEU A 23 -2.12 -9.92 -30.26
CA LEU A 23 -2.43 -10.56 -31.56
C LEU A 23 -1.46 -10.12 -32.66
N TYR A 24 -0.92 -8.90 -32.56
CA TYR A 24 -0.01 -8.29 -33.55
C TYR A 24 1.46 -8.43 -33.18
N LEU A 25 1.78 -8.56 -31.89
CA LEU A 25 3.17 -8.58 -31.40
C LEU A 25 3.90 -9.91 -31.66
N LYS A 26 3.17 -11.00 -32.00
CA LYS A 26 3.73 -12.34 -32.34
C LYS A 26 4.78 -12.83 -31.33
N LYS A 27 4.59 -12.58 -30.04
CA LYS A 27 5.49 -13.03 -28.98
C LYS A 27 5.26 -14.52 -28.67
N GLU A 28 6.31 -15.18 -28.17
CA GLU A 28 6.28 -16.62 -27.89
C GLU A 28 5.25 -17.01 -26.81
N ASN A 29 4.96 -16.13 -25.87
CA ASN A 29 4.06 -16.45 -24.75
C ASN A 29 3.10 -15.29 -24.39
N PRO A 30 2.00 -15.11 -25.15
CA PRO A 30 1.04 -14.05 -24.93
C PRO A 30 0.33 -14.14 -23.58
N LEU A 31 0.09 -15.36 -23.03
CA LEU A 31 -0.53 -15.55 -21.73
C LEU A 31 0.29 -14.95 -20.60
N ASN A 32 1.61 -15.13 -20.63
CA ASN A 32 2.51 -14.52 -19.65
C ASN A 32 2.48 -12.99 -19.73
N ASN A 33 2.46 -12.43 -20.93
CA ASN A 33 2.41 -10.99 -21.12
C ASN A 33 1.09 -10.41 -20.57
N TRP A 34 -0.04 -11.04 -20.84
CA TRP A 34 -1.31 -10.65 -20.26
C TRP A 34 -1.31 -10.79 -18.72
N ALA A 35 -0.78 -11.90 -18.19
CA ALA A 35 -0.69 -12.13 -16.75
C ALA A 35 0.17 -11.04 -16.08
N TYR A 36 1.32 -10.69 -16.63
CA TYR A 36 2.16 -9.62 -16.06
C TYR A 36 1.50 -8.23 -16.19
N ALA A 37 0.84 -7.94 -17.32
CA ALA A 37 0.12 -6.70 -17.50
C ALA A 37 -1.04 -6.55 -16.49
N MET A 38 -1.82 -7.62 -16.28
CA MET A 38 -2.90 -7.63 -15.29
C MET A 38 -2.36 -7.55 -13.86
N LEU A 39 -1.30 -8.31 -13.55
CA LEU A 39 -0.66 -8.26 -12.24
C LEU A 39 -0.16 -6.85 -11.94
N SER A 40 0.48 -6.17 -12.89
CA SER A 40 0.99 -4.81 -12.69
C SER A 40 -0.15 -3.81 -12.40
N GLN A 41 -1.28 -3.94 -13.07
CA GLN A 41 -2.44 -3.08 -12.83
C GLN A 41 -3.07 -3.35 -11.46
N MET A 42 -3.25 -4.62 -11.10
CA MET A 42 -3.81 -5.00 -9.80
C MET A 42 -2.85 -4.67 -8.64
N TYR A 43 -1.55 -4.90 -8.85
CA TYR A 43 -0.56 -4.76 -7.80
C TYR A 43 -0.08 -3.31 -7.61
N ILE A 44 0.02 -2.53 -8.69
CA ILE A 44 0.55 -1.16 -8.64
C ILE A 44 -0.58 -0.13 -8.84
N ALA A 45 -1.29 -0.18 -9.98
CA ALA A 45 -2.20 0.89 -10.33
C ALA A 45 -3.43 0.94 -9.40
N LEU A 46 -3.99 -0.20 -9.02
CA LEU A 46 -5.18 -0.24 -8.14
C LEU A 46 -4.91 0.37 -6.76
N PRO A 47 -3.84 0.03 -6.01
CA PRO A 47 -3.56 0.66 -4.73
C PRO A 47 -3.47 2.18 -4.82
N PHE A 48 -2.73 2.71 -5.80
CA PHE A 48 -2.62 4.16 -5.96
C PHE A 48 -3.95 4.83 -6.39
N ALA A 49 -4.77 4.14 -7.19
CA ALA A 49 -6.11 4.63 -7.52
C ALA A 49 -7.02 4.70 -6.27
N LEU A 50 -6.87 3.77 -5.33
CA LEU A 50 -7.62 3.74 -4.07
C LEU A 50 -7.28 4.91 -3.12
N LEU A 51 -6.13 5.59 -3.28
CA LEU A 51 -5.85 6.83 -2.55
C LEU A 51 -6.91 7.90 -2.81
N ASN A 52 -7.51 7.92 -4.02
CA ASN A 52 -8.60 8.83 -4.32
C ASN A 52 -9.87 8.51 -3.52
N VAL A 53 -10.12 7.22 -3.23
CA VAL A 53 -11.25 6.81 -2.39
C VAL A 53 -11.07 7.33 -0.96
N LEU A 54 -9.84 7.29 -0.45
CA LEU A 54 -9.50 7.82 0.88
C LEU A 54 -9.53 9.35 0.92
N ALA A 55 -9.07 10.01 -0.16
CA ALA A 55 -9.00 11.46 -0.23
C ALA A 55 -10.38 12.13 -0.39
N PHE A 56 -11.31 11.46 -1.07
CA PHE A 56 -12.64 11.99 -1.35
C PHE A 56 -13.73 11.19 -0.62
N HIS A 57 -13.86 11.47 0.66
CA HIS A 57 -14.95 10.90 1.45
C HIS A 57 -16.22 11.72 1.22
N SER A 58 -17.30 11.06 0.80
CA SER A 58 -18.62 11.69 0.70
C SER A 58 -19.45 11.31 1.91
N ASP A 59 -19.70 12.25 2.80
CA ASP A 59 -20.83 12.12 3.71
C ASP A 59 -22.12 12.03 2.90
N GLU A 60 -22.97 11.07 3.18
CA GLU A 60 -24.25 10.87 2.46
C GLU A 60 -25.17 12.09 2.55
N THR A 61 -24.94 12.95 3.55
CA THR A 61 -25.70 14.20 3.78
C THR A 61 -25.12 15.43 3.08
N ALA A 62 -23.86 15.36 2.62
CA ALA A 62 -23.22 16.48 1.94
C ALA A 62 -23.32 16.32 0.41
N SER A 63 -23.90 17.31 -0.26
CA SER A 63 -24.01 17.37 -1.73
C SER A 63 -22.68 17.47 -2.48
N LEU A 64 -21.58 17.67 -1.76
CA LEU A 64 -20.22 17.79 -2.29
C LEU A 64 -19.29 16.86 -1.51
N SER A 65 -18.51 16.05 -2.23
CA SER A 65 -17.43 15.25 -1.63
C SER A 65 -16.37 16.18 -1.04
N GLN A 66 -16.13 16.08 0.28
CA GLN A 66 -15.05 16.83 0.92
C GLN A 66 -13.72 16.14 0.66
N TYR A 67 -12.74 16.93 0.24
CA TYR A 67 -11.36 16.47 0.11
C TYR A 67 -10.69 16.42 1.48
N ASN A 68 -10.18 15.25 1.86
CA ASN A 68 -9.42 15.04 3.08
C ASN A 68 -8.03 14.48 2.74
N ALA A 69 -7.01 15.32 2.80
CA ALA A 69 -5.63 14.92 2.54
C ALA A 69 -5.04 14.04 3.66
N ILE A 70 -5.60 14.12 4.88
CA ILE A 70 -5.02 13.48 6.07
C ILE A 70 -5.15 11.96 6.02
N LEU A 71 -6.27 11.43 5.49
CA LEU A 71 -6.45 9.98 5.39
C LEU A 71 -5.39 9.31 4.50
N PRO A 72 -5.22 9.70 3.23
CA PRO A 72 -4.14 9.11 2.42
C PRO A 72 -2.75 9.40 3.00
N LEU A 73 -2.51 10.59 3.56
CA LEU A 73 -1.22 10.95 4.16
C LEU A 73 -0.92 10.10 5.40
N SER A 74 -1.93 9.78 6.21
CA SER A 74 -1.75 8.98 7.43
C SER A 74 -1.19 7.59 7.16
N ILE A 75 -1.52 6.97 6.01
CA ILE A 75 -0.96 5.67 5.63
C ILE A 75 0.56 5.78 5.44
N PHE A 76 1.03 6.82 4.77
CA PHE A 76 2.46 7.04 4.58
C PHE A 76 3.16 7.38 5.89
N ILE A 77 2.52 8.19 6.75
CA ILE A 77 3.05 8.49 8.09
C ILE A 77 3.21 7.20 8.89
N PHE A 78 2.18 6.34 8.93
CA PHE A 78 2.26 5.07 9.67
C PHE A 78 3.31 4.12 9.08
N ASN A 79 3.45 4.03 7.75
CA ASN A 79 4.52 3.25 7.13
C ASN A 79 5.91 3.77 7.55
N TRP A 80 6.17 5.07 7.47
CA TRP A 80 7.46 5.65 7.86
C TRP A 80 7.76 5.50 9.35
N VAL A 81 6.74 5.67 10.20
CA VAL A 81 6.87 5.47 11.65
C VAL A 81 7.14 3.99 11.95
N ASN A 82 6.42 3.06 11.28
CA ASN A 82 6.64 1.64 11.41
C ASN A 82 8.07 1.24 11.02
N ASP A 83 8.54 1.69 9.85
CA ASP A 83 9.87 1.35 9.36
C ASP A 83 10.98 1.89 10.28
N THR A 84 10.83 3.13 10.74
CA THR A 84 11.76 3.74 11.69
C THR A 84 11.74 3.03 13.04
N GLY A 85 10.56 2.78 13.59
CA GLY A 85 10.38 2.07 14.84
C GLY A 85 10.90 0.62 14.78
N ALA A 86 10.58 -0.07 13.69
CA ALA A 86 11.04 -1.44 13.45
C ALA A 86 12.55 -1.52 13.29
N TYR A 87 13.17 -0.54 12.62
CA TYR A 87 14.62 -0.45 12.50
C TYR A 87 15.29 -0.23 13.85
N CYS A 88 14.85 0.77 14.63
CA CYS A 88 15.42 1.08 15.94
C CYS A 88 15.29 -0.10 16.91
N THR A 89 14.10 -0.66 17.06
CA THR A 89 13.85 -1.78 17.99
C THR A 89 14.48 -3.08 17.50
N GLY A 90 14.48 -3.33 16.19
CA GLY A 90 15.13 -4.49 15.59
C GLY A 90 16.64 -4.49 15.74
N MET A 91 17.29 -3.30 15.69
CA MET A 91 18.72 -3.18 15.99
C MET A 91 19.06 -3.44 17.46
N LEU A 92 18.20 -2.98 18.38
CA LEU A 92 18.47 -3.08 19.81
C LEU A 92 18.11 -4.47 20.38
N PHE A 93 17.00 -5.05 19.94
CA PHE A 93 16.38 -6.22 20.55
C PHE A 93 16.15 -7.39 19.58
N GLY A 94 16.41 -7.22 18.27
CA GLY A 94 16.08 -8.20 17.24
C GLY A 94 16.85 -9.52 17.38
N LYS A 95 16.19 -10.56 17.87
CA LYS A 95 16.73 -11.91 18.03
C LYS A 95 16.07 -12.92 17.10
N HIS A 96 14.74 -12.83 16.92
CA HIS A 96 13.96 -13.79 16.16
C HIS A 96 13.64 -13.23 14.78
N LYS A 97 14.09 -13.92 13.72
CA LYS A 97 13.85 -13.50 12.33
C LYS A 97 12.38 -13.67 11.96
N LEU A 98 11.80 -12.68 11.25
CA LEU A 98 10.42 -12.71 10.80
C LEU A 98 10.24 -13.65 9.60
N PHE A 99 11.06 -13.44 8.54
CA PHE A 99 11.09 -14.26 7.33
C PHE A 99 12.53 -14.36 6.79
N GLU A 100 13.31 -15.32 7.32
CA GLU A 100 14.73 -15.46 7.02
C GLU A 100 15.00 -15.65 5.52
N ARG A 101 14.17 -16.46 4.83
CA ARG A 101 14.32 -16.75 3.40
C ARG A 101 14.14 -15.53 2.48
N ILE A 102 13.29 -14.58 2.86
CA ILE A 102 12.88 -13.44 2.00
C ILE A 102 13.61 -12.18 2.42
N SER A 103 13.56 -11.87 3.72
CA SER A 103 14.13 -10.66 4.32
C SER A 103 14.83 -11.01 5.66
N PRO A 104 16.12 -11.41 5.62
CA PRO A 104 16.83 -11.86 6.81
C PRO A 104 17.10 -10.74 7.84
N LYS A 105 16.90 -9.48 7.47
CA LYS A 105 17.08 -8.33 8.35
C LYS A 105 15.86 -8.03 9.23
N LYS A 106 14.66 -8.46 8.85
CA LYS A 106 13.44 -8.23 9.62
C LYS A 106 13.34 -9.19 10.80
N SER A 107 12.95 -8.66 11.97
CA SER A 107 12.74 -9.41 13.21
C SER A 107 11.34 -9.19 13.77
N TRP A 108 10.85 -10.15 14.57
CA TRP A 108 9.57 -10.04 15.26
C TRP A 108 9.58 -8.88 16.26
N GLU A 109 10.67 -8.71 17.00
CA GLU A 109 10.84 -7.63 17.98
C GLU A 109 10.81 -6.26 17.28
N GLY A 110 11.43 -6.18 16.09
CA GLY A 110 11.35 -5.00 15.26
C GLY A 110 9.92 -4.68 14.84
N SER A 111 9.19 -5.67 14.33
CA SER A 111 7.80 -5.47 13.88
C SER A 111 6.86 -5.08 15.03
N ILE A 112 7.02 -5.67 16.21
CA ILE A 112 6.25 -5.29 17.41
C ILE A 112 6.59 -3.85 17.83
N GLY A 113 7.89 -3.51 17.84
CA GLY A 113 8.32 -2.17 18.17
C GLY A 113 7.77 -1.12 17.20
N GLY A 114 7.84 -1.37 15.88
CA GLY A 114 7.22 -0.51 14.88
C GLY A 114 5.72 -0.30 15.13
N GLY A 115 5.00 -1.39 15.48
CA GLY A 115 3.58 -1.33 15.86
C GLY A 115 3.31 -0.43 17.08
N ILE A 116 4.15 -0.51 18.11
CA ILE A 116 4.03 0.35 19.31
C ILE A 116 4.22 1.82 18.91
N PHE A 117 5.24 2.13 18.10
CA PHE A 117 5.44 3.51 17.59
C PHE A 117 4.25 4.00 16.77
N CYS A 118 3.62 3.14 15.96
CA CYS A 118 2.43 3.50 15.21
C CYS A 118 1.21 3.75 16.10
N ILE A 119 1.05 2.99 17.18
CA ILE A 119 -0.01 3.27 18.18
C ILE A 119 0.21 4.65 18.81
N ILE A 120 1.43 5.00 19.18
CA ILE A 120 1.75 6.35 19.70
C ILE A 120 1.41 7.42 18.65
N ALA A 121 1.81 7.22 17.40
CA ALA A 121 1.49 8.14 16.30
C ALA A 121 -0.02 8.26 16.07
N SER A 122 -0.80 7.17 16.26
CA SER A 122 -2.26 7.22 16.12
C SER A 122 -2.93 8.08 17.20
N PHE A 123 -2.42 8.08 18.42
CA PHE A 123 -2.88 9.01 19.46
C PHE A 123 -2.62 10.47 19.09
N LEU A 124 -1.44 10.76 18.56
CA LEU A 124 -1.12 12.12 18.08
C LEU A 124 -2.05 12.54 16.94
N LEU A 125 -2.24 11.68 15.94
CA LEU A 125 -3.15 11.98 14.82
C LEU A 125 -4.59 12.15 15.30
N SER A 126 -5.08 11.33 16.22
CA SER A 126 -6.43 11.48 16.76
C SER A 126 -6.63 12.79 17.54
N HIS A 127 -5.58 13.29 18.20
CA HIS A 127 -5.61 14.56 18.91
C HIS A 127 -5.67 15.76 17.94
N PHE A 128 -4.85 15.75 16.90
CA PHE A 128 -4.81 16.84 15.92
C PHE A 128 -5.94 16.78 14.89
N PHE A 129 -6.45 15.60 14.60
CA PHE A 129 -7.50 15.36 13.59
C PHE A 129 -8.68 14.57 14.17
N PRO A 130 -9.55 15.21 14.97
CA PRO A 130 -10.62 14.55 15.74
C PRO A 130 -11.85 14.14 14.91
N PHE A 131 -11.75 14.05 13.58
CA PHE A 131 -12.86 13.62 12.72
C PHE A 131 -13.13 12.09 12.77
N MET A 132 -12.22 11.31 13.37
CA MET A 132 -12.41 9.90 13.68
C MET A 132 -12.10 9.64 15.14
N SER A 133 -12.74 8.61 15.73
CA SER A 133 -12.45 8.20 17.10
C SER A 133 -11.02 7.67 17.23
N THR A 134 -10.43 7.80 18.42
CA THR A 134 -9.07 7.28 18.69
C THR A 134 -8.96 5.78 18.42
N GLY A 135 -10.04 5.01 18.70
CA GLY A 135 -10.08 3.58 18.41
C GLY A 135 -9.95 3.28 16.91
N VAL A 136 -10.61 4.06 16.06
CA VAL A 136 -10.51 3.93 14.60
C VAL A 136 -9.10 4.29 14.11
N TRP A 137 -8.48 5.33 14.66
CA TRP A 137 -7.08 5.69 14.35
C TRP A 137 -6.10 4.58 14.73
N ILE A 138 -6.26 3.95 15.91
CA ILE A 138 -5.42 2.83 16.35
C ILE A 138 -5.62 1.62 15.42
N GLY A 139 -6.86 1.27 15.09
CA GLY A 139 -7.15 0.17 14.18
C GLY A 139 -6.58 0.40 12.78
N LEU A 140 -6.65 1.65 12.26
CA LEU A 140 -6.02 2.03 10.99
C LEU A 140 -4.49 1.86 11.06
N ALA A 141 -3.86 2.34 12.13
CA ALA A 141 -2.42 2.19 12.33
C ALA A 141 -2.00 0.71 12.35
N LEU A 142 -2.70 -0.14 13.10
CA LEU A 142 -2.42 -1.58 13.15
C LEU A 142 -2.63 -2.27 11.80
N THR A 143 -3.66 -1.88 11.07
CA THR A 143 -3.91 -2.36 9.70
C THR A 143 -2.73 -2.02 8.79
N VAL A 144 -2.26 -0.77 8.82
CA VAL A 144 -1.11 -0.33 8.01
C VAL A 144 0.17 -1.07 8.42
N VAL A 145 0.42 -1.28 9.71
CA VAL A 145 1.60 -2.04 10.20
C VAL A 145 1.62 -3.46 9.66
N VAL A 146 0.51 -4.17 9.79
CA VAL A 146 0.43 -5.58 9.35
C VAL A 146 0.56 -5.68 7.83
N PHE A 147 -0.29 -4.97 7.11
CA PHE A 147 -0.33 -5.06 5.65
C PHE A 147 0.85 -4.35 4.97
N GLY A 148 1.41 -3.30 5.58
CA GLY A 148 2.66 -2.69 5.13
C GLY A 148 3.84 -3.66 5.25
N THR A 149 3.95 -4.36 6.38
CA THR A 149 4.99 -5.39 6.55
C THR A 149 4.85 -6.51 5.50
N TRP A 150 3.62 -6.96 5.21
CA TRP A 150 3.38 -7.97 4.18
C TRP A 150 3.60 -7.42 2.76
N GLY A 151 3.36 -6.13 2.53
CA GLY A 151 3.65 -5.46 1.25
C GLY A 151 5.11 -5.54 0.88
N ASP A 152 5.99 -5.07 1.77
CA ASP A 152 7.43 -5.15 1.58
C ASP A 152 7.92 -6.63 1.43
N LEU A 153 7.39 -7.56 2.22
CA LEU A 153 7.73 -8.97 2.06
C LEU A 153 7.30 -9.53 0.70
N THR A 154 6.14 -9.13 0.20
CA THR A 154 5.64 -9.55 -1.11
C THR A 154 6.51 -9.00 -2.24
N GLU A 155 6.86 -7.72 -2.17
CA GLU A 155 7.77 -7.10 -3.14
C GLU A 155 9.16 -7.74 -3.08
N SER A 156 9.69 -7.97 -1.89
CA SER A 156 10.94 -8.67 -1.68
C SER A 156 10.92 -10.08 -2.29
N LEU A 157 9.82 -10.82 -2.15
CA LEU A 157 9.65 -12.13 -2.78
C LEU A 157 9.68 -12.04 -4.31
N LEU A 158 8.98 -11.07 -4.90
CA LEU A 158 9.01 -10.83 -6.35
C LEU A 158 10.43 -10.53 -6.84
N LYS A 159 11.15 -9.64 -6.18
CA LYS A 159 12.55 -9.32 -6.51
C LYS A 159 13.46 -10.55 -6.46
N ARG A 160 13.33 -11.39 -5.43
CA ARG A 160 14.11 -12.64 -5.33
C ARG A 160 13.80 -13.62 -6.45
N ARG A 161 12.53 -13.73 -6.88
CA ARG A 161 12.12 -14.59 -8.00
C ARG A 161 12.66 -14.10 -9.34
N LEU A 162 12.80 -12.79 -9.51
CA LEU A 162 13.39 -12.18 -10.71
C LEU A 162 14.92 -12.14 -10.68
N GLY A 163 15.58 -12.59 -9.60
CA GLY A 163 17.04 -12.53 -9.45
C GLY A 163 17.59 -11.11 -9.27
N ILE A 164 16.73 -10.14 -8.93
CA ILE A 164 17.12 -8.75 -8.70
C ILE A 164 17.05 -8.39 -7.22
N LYS A 165 17.71 -7.31 -6.85
CA LYS A 165 17.67 -6.77 -5.49
C LYS A 165 16.80 -5.52 -5.42
N ASP A 166 16.96 -4.63 -6.38
CA ASP A 166 16.26 -3.35 -6.45
C ASP A 166 15.39 -3.34 -7.70
N SER A 167 14.22 -2.69 -7.64
CA SER A 167 13.23 -2.66 -8.73
C SER A 167 13.63 -1.74 -9.89
N GLY A 168 14.72 -0.97 -9.73
CA GLY A 168 15.27 -0.07 -10.74
C GLY A 168 16.35 0.84 -10.16
N ASN A 169 16.84 1.78 -10.99
CA ASN A 169 17.93 2.71 -10.65
C ASN A 169 17.52 4.18 -10.85
N ILE A 170 16.22 4.49 -10.79
CA ILE A 170 15.71 5.86 -11.03
C ILE A 170 16.23 6.83 -9.96
N LEU A 171 16.33 6.37 -8.71
CA LEU A 171 16.84 7.18 -7.60
C LEU A 171 18.28 6.77 -7.29
N PRO A 172 19.30 7.59 -7.63
CA PRO A 172 20.69 7.26 -7.35
C PRO A 172 20.91 6.92 -5.87
N GLY A 173 21.47 5.72 -5.60
CA GLY A 173 21.72 5.24 -4.24
C GLY A 173 20.49 4.75 -3.46
N HIS A 174 19.28 4.86 -4.04
CA HIS A 174 18.02 4.53 -3.34
C HIS A 174 17.16 3.47 -4.04
N GLY A 175 17.61 2.89 -5.16
CA GLY A 175 16.88 1.88 -5.90
C GLY A 175 15.78 2.42 -6.82
N GLY A 176 14.77 1.62 -7.08
CA GLY A 176 13.64 1.98 -7.93
C GLY A 176 12.51 2.69 -7.20
N MET A 177 11.57 3.21 -7.97
CA MET A 177 10.37 3.86 -7.42
C MET A 177 9.49 2.89 -6.63
N LEU A 178 9.37 1.64 -7.10
CA LEU A 178 8.57 0.61 -6.45
C LEU A 178 9.12 0.29 -5.05
N ASP A 179 10.46 0.25 -4.87
CA ASP A 179 11.12 0.01 -3.59
C ASP A 179 10.79 1.09 -2.52
N ARG A 180 10.20 2.23 -2.89
CA ARG A 180 9.78 3.30 -1.98
C ARG A 180 8.33 3.18 -1.53
N PHE A 181 7.53 2.42 -2.24
CA PHE A 181 6.10 2.28 -1.99
C PHE A 181 5.69 0.82 -1.73
N ASP A 182 6.65 -0.08 -1.59
CA ASP A 182 6.45 -1.52 -1.37
C ASP A 182 5.47 -1.82 -0.23
N SER A 183 5.65 -1.18 0.92
CA SER A 183 4.76 -1.29 2.06
C SER A 183 3.38 -0.68 1.77
N ALA A 184 3.33 0.45 1.06
CA ALA A 184 2.08 1.16 0.77
C ALA A 184 1.15 0.36 -0.17
N ILE A 185 1.70 -0.46 -1.06
CA ILE A 185 0.94 -1.22 -2.06
C ILE A 185 -0.13 -2.13 -1.43
N LEU A 186 0.16 -2.79 -0.32
CA LEU A 186 -0.84 -3.59 0.40
C LEU A 186 -1.51 -2.82 1.54
N ALA A 187 -0.84 -1.85 2.14
CA ALA A 187 -1.41 -1.05 3.22
C ALA A 187 -2.60 -0.19 2.74
N ILE A 188 -2.53 0.40 1.54
CA ILE A 188 -3.59 1.25 0.99
C ILE A 188 -4.91 0.47 0.81
N PRO A 189 -4.96 -0.65 0.06
CA PRO A 189 -6.19 -1.43 -0.07
C PRO A 189 -6.73 -1.92 1.27
N ALA A 190 -5.85 -2.37 2.17
CA ALA A 190 -6.25 -2.82 3.49
C ALA A 190 -6.86 -1.69 4.33
N ALA A 191 -6.30 -0.49 4.27
CA ALA A 191 -6.84 0.69 4.93
C ALA A 191 -8.23 1.07 4.39
N VAL A 192 -8.44 1.01 3.07
CA VAL A 192 -9.75 1.24 2.45
C VAL A 192 -10.77 0.22 2.96
N VAL A 193 -10.42 -1.07 2.97
CA VAL A 193 -11.31 -2.14 3.48
C VAL A 193 -11.60 -1.92 4.96
N TYR A 194 -10.59 -1.63 5.77
CA TYR A 194 -10.76 -1.36 7.20
C TYR A 194 -11.74 -0.21 7.46
N LEU A 195 -11.52 0.93 6.82
CA LEU A 195 -12.38 2.11 6.99
C LEU A 195 -13.80 1.87 6.48
N TYR A 196 -13.96 1.13 5.40
CA TYR A 196 -15.27 0.73 4.90
C TYR A 196 -16.00 -0.16 5.92
N VAL A 197 -15.35 -1.17 6.47
CA VAL A 197 -15.94 -2.05 7.49
C VAL A 197 -16.34 -1.27 8.73
N VAL A 198 -15.48 -0.36 9.23
CA VAL A 198 -15.79 0.46 10.40
C VAL A 198 -16.94 1.44 10.13
N SER A 199 -17.12 1.92 8.91
CA SER A 199 -18.24 2.81 8.55
C SER A 199 -19.60 2.08 8.45
N LEU A 200 -19.61 0.74 8.42
CA LEU A 200 -20.83 -0.08 8.41
C LEU A 200 -21.38 -0.36 9.82
N PHE A 201 -20.61 -0.11 10.87
CA PHE A 201 -20.95 -0.32 12.28
C PHE A 201 -20.92 1.00 13.05
#